data_e1aa9298602e4ba0d75e4bf9be8f6fd1
#
_entry.id   e1aa9298602e4ba0d75e4bf9be8f6fd1
#
_cell.length_a   1.000
_cell.length_b   1.000
_cell.length_c   1.000
_cell.angle_alpha   90.00
_cell.angle_beta   90.00
_cell.angle_gamma   90.00
#
_symmetry.space_group_name_H-M   'P 1'
#
loop_
_entity.id
_entity.type
_entity.pdbx_description
1 polymer ?
#
loop_
_entity_poly.entity_id
_entity_poly.type
_entity_poly.pdbx_seq_one_letter_code
_entity_poly.pdbx_strand_id
1 'polypeptide(L)'
;MERKIGCNLKIALLQIAPCKTLEENLKKGVSYCRRAKERGADIALFPEMWSNGYNIYDRPANEWKKEAILADSDFVNTFGGLAKELSMAIGITMLEEYENAPRNSFILFDRFGEQQFLYAKVHTCDFSVEQNLTPGEDFYVTALNTACGEVKVGAMICFDREFPESARVLMLKGAELILVPNACPMEINRLSQLRARAYENMTAIATCNYPETVPDCNGGSSVFDGVAYLPELENSRDTCILQADGQEGIYMAELDLEQLRNYRKREVHGNAYRHPKKYSLLTDTKIQEPFVRSDYR
;
A
#
# COMPACT_ATOMS: atom_id res chain seq x y z
N MET A 1 -13.29 33.86 11.41
CA MET A 1 -13.77 32.49 11.15
C MET A 1 -12.73 31.57 11.74
N GLU A 2 -12.97 31.03 12.94
CA GLU A 2 -12.05 30.06 13.56
C GLU A 2 -11.99 28.84 12.66
N ARG A 3 -10.78 28.49 12.17
CA ARG A 3 -10.55 27.18 11.53
C ARG A 3 -10.96 26.13 12.56
N LYS A 4 -12.02 25.36 12.29
CA LYS A 4 -12.19 24.08 12.98
C LYS A 4 -10.88 23.34 12.78
N ILE A 5 -10.21 22.96 13.86
CA ILE A 5 -9.02 22.12 13.81
C ILE A 5 -9.49 20.80 13.16
N GLY A 6 -9.20 20.64 11.88
CA GLY A 6 -9.50 19.42 11.13
C GLY A 6 -8.78 18.25 11.79
N CYS A 7 -9.42 17.11 11.87
CA CYS A 7 -8.78 15.91 12.37
C CYS A 7 -7.83 15.38 11.30
N ASN A 8 -6.53 15.30 11.60
CA ASN A 8 -5.53 14.71 10.69
C ASN A 8 -5.48 13.20 10.90
N LEU A 9 -5.61 12.46 9.81
CA LEU A 9 -5.44 11.00 9.81
C LEU A 9 -3.96 10.66 9.98
N LYS A 10 -3.62 9.90 11.02
CA LYS A 10 -2.24 9.52 11.33
C LYS A 10 -1.92 8.12 10.84
N ILE A 11 -0.92 8.02 9.95
CA ILE A 11 -0.47 6.76 9.37
C ILE A 11 0.92 6.44 9.90
N ALA A 12 1.09 5.24 10.44
CA ALA A 12 2.38 4.68 10.83
C ALA A 12 2.87 3.70 9.74
N LEU A 13 3.99 4.02 9.12
CA LEU A 13 4.72 3.11 8.23
C LEU A 13 5.70 2.31 9.08
N LEU A 14 5.49 1.02 9.17
CA LEU A 14 6.33 0.10 9.95
C LEU A 14 7.50 -0.38 9.08
N GLN A 15 8.48 0.49 8.83
CA GLN A 15 9.71 0.14 8.10
C GLN A 15 10.60 -0.71 8.99
N ILE A 16 10.32 -2.00 9.08
CA ILE A 16 10.95 -2.91 10.03
C ILE A 16 11.50 -4.15 9.32
N ALA A 17 12.69 -4.60 9.73
CA ALA A 17 13.30 -5.81 9.21
C ALA A 17 12.53 -7.06 9.70
N PRO A 18 12.33 -8.07 8.84
CA PRO A 18 11.70 -9.31 9.26
C PRO A 18 12.64 -10.13 10.15
N CYS A 19 12.06 -11.03 10.93
CA CYS A 19 12.75 -12.07 11.65
C CYS A 19 12.81 -13.37 10.81
N LYS A 20 13.33 -14.44 11.40
CA LYS A 20 13.55 -15.71 10.68
C LYS A 20 12.30 -16.58 10.63
N THR A 21 11.37 -16.41 11.53
CA THR A 21 10.19 -17.28 11.66
C THR A 21 8.90 -16.48 11.68
N LEU A 22 7.80 -17.13 11.29
CA LEU A 22 6.45 -16.57 11.35
C LEU A 22 6.10 -16.09 12.76
N GLU A 23 6.45 -16.86 13.78
CA GLU A 23 6.17 -16.54 15.18
C GLU A 23 6.94 -15.29 15.64
N GLU A 24 8.20 -15.17 15.25
CA GLU A 24 9.02 -13.98 15.57
C GLU A 24 8.49 -12.74 14.83
N ASN A 25 8.07 -12.87 13.56
CA ASN A 25 7.43 -11.80 12.80
C ASN A 25 6.11 -11.37 13.45
N LEU A 26 5.30 -12.32 13.93
CA LEU A 26 4.08 -12.03 14.68
C LEU A 26 4.38 -11.21 15.93
N LYS A 27 5.30 -11.67 16.78
CA LYS A 27 5.68 -10.98 18.04
C LYS A 27 6.23 -9.59 17.78
N LYS A 28 7.12 -9.45 16.79
CA LYS A 28 7.69 -8.17 16.39
C LYS A 28 6.60 -7.23 15.86
N GLY A 29 5.74 -7.71 14.96
CA GLY A 29 4.65 -6.94 14.39
C GLY A 29 3.68 -6.42 15.44
N VAL A 30 3.25 -7.27 16.36
CA VAL A 30 2.40 -6.88 17.51
C VAL A 30 3.05 -5.76 18.34
N SER A 31 4.34 -5.92 18.68
CA SER A 31 5.07 -4.91 19.44
C SER A 31 5.14 -3.56 18.73
N TYR A 32 5.39 -3.56 17.41
CA TYR A 32 5.45 -2.34 16.62
C TYR A 32 4.08 -1.68 16.43
N CYS A 33 3.00 -2.44 16.29
CA CYS A 33 1.64 -1.90 16.27
C CYS A 33 1.30 -1.18 17.59
N ARG A 34 1.65 -1.75 18.75
CA ARG A 34 1.47 -1.10 20.06
C ARG A 34 2.21 0.22 20.13
N ARG A 35 3.49 0.24 19.74
CA ARG A 35 4.32 1.45 19.71
C ARG A 35 3.79 2.48 18.70
N ALA A 36 3.22 2.06 17.56
CA ALA A 36 2.57 2.95 16.61
C ALA A 36 1.33 3.61 17.25
N LYS A 37 0.52 2.83 17.97
CA LYS A 37 -0.63 3.35 18.71
C LYS A 37 -0.24 4.34 19.80
N GLU A 38 0.82 4.07 20.54
CA GLU A 38 1.38 5.01 21.54
C GLU A 38 1.78 6.36 20.93
N ARG A 39 2.15 6.37 19.64
CA ARG A 39 2.41 7.59 18.85
C ARG A 39 1.15 8.20 18.23
N GLY A 40 -0.02 7.63 18.50
CA GLY A 40 -1.32 8.13 18.06
C GLY A 40 -1.72 7.72 16.66
N ALA A 41 -1.16 6.63 16.09
CA ALA A 41 -1.55 6.14 14.77
C ALA A 41 -3.03 5.74 14.72
N ASP A 42 -3.68 6.08 13.60
CA ASP A 42 -5.01 5.60 13.20
C ASP A 42 -4.90 4.38 12.29
N ILE A 43 -3.81 4.28 11.52
CA ILE A 43 -3.50 3.16 10.62
C ILE A 43 -2.05 2.76 10.81
N ALA A 44 -1.76 1.47 10.94
CA ALA A 44 -0.42 0.89 10.85
C ALA A 44 -0.30 0.06 9.58
N LEU A 45 0.76 0.27 8.80
CA LEU A 45 1.01 -0.41 7.53
C LEU A 45 2.34 -1.18 7.59
N PHE A 46 2.30 -2.47 7.23
CA PHE A 46 3.46 -3.35 7.12
C PHE A 46 4.06 -3.33 5.72
N PRO A 47 5.35 -3.73 5.56
CA PRO A 47 5.94 -4.03 4.27
C PRO A 47 5.31 -5.25 3.59
N GLU A 48 5.64 -5.50 2.34
CA GLU A 48 5.15 -6.61 1.51
C GLU A 48 5.52 -7.98 2.10
N MET A 49 4.57 -8.95 2.11
CA MET A 49 4.78 -10.33 2.60
C MET A 49 5.40 -10.41 4.01
N TRP A 50 4.92 -9.63 4.95
CA TRP A 50 5.45 -9.60 6.32
C TRP A 50 5.48 -10.98 6.99
N SER A 51 4.55 -11.89 6.66
CA SER A 51 4.47 -13.22 7.29
C SER A 51 5.78 -14.00 7.17
N ASN A 52 6.47 -13.91 6.02
CA ASN A 52 7.75 -14.58 5.78
C ASN A 52 8.90 -13.61 5.41
N GLY A 53 8.66 -12.28 5.51
CA GLY A 53 9.65 -11.25 5.26
C GLY A 53 10.10 -11.13 3.80
N TYR A 54 9.23 -11.50 2.85
CA TYR A 54 9.54 -11.56 1.42
C TYR A 54 10.75 -12.46 1.09
N ASN A 55 11.00 -13.46 1.94
CA ASN A 55 12.16 -14.35 1.82
C ASN A 55 11.92 -15.47 0.80
N ILE A 56 11.76 -15.09 -0.46
CA ILE A 56 11.45 -16.00 -1.59
C ILE A 56 12.55 -16.06 -2.65
N TYR A 57 13.49 -15.12 -2.64
CA TYR A 57 14.65 -15.11 -3.54
C TYR A 57 15.71 -16.14 -3.12
N ASP A 58 16.46 -16.63 -4.10
CA ASP A 58 17.57 -17.58 -3.91
C ASP A 58 17.20 -18.87 -3.16
N ARG A 59 15.90 -19.21 -3.18
CA ARG A 59 15.35 -20.41 -2.55
C ARG A 59 14.48 -21.20 -3.53
N PRO A 60 14.51 -22.54 -3.46
CA PRO A 60 13.61 -23.39 -4.25
C PRO A 60 12.13 -23.07 -3.95
N ALA A 61 11.33 -22.93 -5.01
CA ALA A 61 9.91 -22.57 -4.84
C ALA A 61 9.11 -23.60 -4.01
N ASN A 62 9.46 -24.87 -4.08
CA ASN A 62 8.84 -25.93 -3.29
C ASN A 62 9.16 -25.86 -1.78
N GLU A 63 10.12 -25.04 -1.39
CA GLU A 63 10.45 -24.78 0.03
C GLU A 63 9.67 -23.60 0.56
N TRP A 64 9.82 -22.40 -0.04
CA TRP A 64 9.17 -21.19 0.48
C TRP A 64 7.65 -21.20 0.29
N LYS A 65 7.09 -21.93 -0.69
CA LYS A 65 5.63 -22.11 -0.80
C LYS A 65 5.00 -22.75 0.43
N LYS A 66 5.76 -23.55 1.19
CA LYS A 66 5.28 -24.18 2.45
C LYS A 66 5.14 -23.18 3.60
N GLU A 67 5.66 -21.96 3.43
CA GLU A 67 5.53 -20.88 4.41
C GLU A 67 4.23 -20.08 4.21
N ALA A 68 3.46 -20.42 3.18
CA ALA A 68 2.14 -19.82 2.97
C ALA A 68 1.20 -20.14 4.13
N ILE A 69 0.39 -19.14 4.49
CA ILE A 69 -0.57 -19.24 5.60
C ILE A 69 -1.98 -18.94 5.12
N LEU A 70 -2.96 -19.55 5.75
CA LEU A 70 -4.37 -19.27 5.46
C LEU A 70 -4.75 -17.84 5.84
N ALA A 71 -5.70 -17.26 5.11
CA ALA A 71 -6.23 -15.93 5.38
C ALA A 71 -6.98 -15.81 6.72
N ASP A 72 -7.34 -16.93 7.33
CA ASP A 72 -7.96 -17.06 8.65
C ASP A 72 -7.03 -17.72 9.69
N SER A 73 -5.72 -17.79 9.42
CA SER A 73 -4.73 -18.34 10.34
C SER A 73 -4.63 -17.54 11.64
N ASP A 74 -4.06 -18.18 12.69
CA ASP A 74 -3.82 -17.53 13.99
C ASP A 74 -2.97 -16.26 13.84
N PHE A 75 -2.02 -16.25 12.89
CA PHE A 75 -1.21 -15.06 12.56
C PHE A 75 -2.12 -13.89 12.15
N VAL A 76 -3.01 -14.12 11.20
CA VAL A 76 -3.93 -13.10 10.67
C VAL A 76 -4.93 -12.67 11.74
N ASN A 77 -5.57 -13.63 12.42
CA ASN A 77 -6.57 -13.38 13.46
C ASN A 77 -5.99 -12.59 14.64
N THR A 78 -4.71 -12.78 14.96
CA THR A 78 -4.03 -12.00 16.01
C THR A 78 -4.00 -10.52 15.65
N PHE A 79 -3.74 -10.16 14.39
CA PHE A 79 -3.74 -8.76 13.98
C PHE A 79 -5.16 -8.16 13.93
N GLY A 80 -6.18 -8.93 13.58
CA GLY A 80 -7.58 -8.53 13.72
C GLY A 80 -7.96 -8.22 15.15
N GLY A 81 -7.62 -9.13 16.07
CA GLY A 81 -7.80 -8.92 17.52
C GLY A 81 -7.04 -7.70 18.05
N LEU A 82 -5.80 -7.52 17.59
CA LEU A 82 -4.96 -6.36 17.96
C LEU A 82 -5.53 -5.05 17.43
N ALA A 83 -6.05 -5.00 16.22
CA ALA A 83 -6.69 -3.82 15.65
C ALA A 83 -7.87 -3.35 16.53
N LYS A 84 -8.70 -4.30 16.97
CA LYS A 84 -9.80 -4.04 17.93
C LYS A 84 -9.27 -3.55 19.28
N GLU A 85 -8.30 -4.23 19.86
CA GLU A 85 -7.69 -3.89 21.15
C GLU A 85 -7.13 -2.46 21.13
N LEU A 86 -6.40 -2.11 20.08
CA LEU A 86 -5.76 -0.81 19.94
C LEU A 86 -6.70 0.29 19.41
N SER A 87 -7.92 -0.07 18.98
CA SER A 87 -8.80 0.85 18.25
C SER A 87 -8.05 1.56 17.11
N MET A 88 -7.28 0.79 16.31
CA MET A 88 -6.42 1.26 15.23
C MET A 88 -6.53 0.31 14.04
N ALA A 89 -6.69 0.83 12.84
CA ALA A 89 -6.67 0.01 11.64
C ALA A 89 -5.26 -0.59 11.40
N ILE A 90 -5.21 -1.85 10.96
CA ILE A 90 -3.95 -2.54 10.69
C ILE A 90 -3.99 -3.15 9.29
N GLY A 91 -3.04 -2.77 8.45
CA GLY A 91 -2.81 -3.36 7.14
C GLY A 91 -1.64 -4.33 7.21
N ILE A 92 -1.90 -5.63 7.20
CA ILE A 92 -0.90 -6.71 7.21
C ILE A 92 -0.75 -7.36 5.85
N THR A 93 0.41 -7.97 5.63
CA THR A 93 0.76 -8.65 4.39
C THR A 93 1.23 -10.06 4.66
N MET A 94 0.99 -10.96 3.71
CA MET A 94 1.35 -12.35 3.86
C MET A 94 1.60 -13.03 2.53
N LEU A 95 2.35 -14.13 2.58
CA LEU A 95 2.30 -15.18 1.58
C LEU A 95 1.04 -16.01 1.91
N GLU A 96 -0.02 -15.83 1.14
CA GLU A 96 -1.33 -16.47 1.36
C GLU A 96 -1.36 -17.86 0.73
N GLU A 97 -1.79 -18.86 1.50
CA GLU A 97 -2.14 -20.17 0.94
C GLU A 97 -3.40 -20.04 0.07
N TYR A 98 -3.28 -20.40 -1.19
CA TYR A 98 -4.36 -20.28 -2.15
C TYR A 98 -4.29 -21.42 -3.17
N GLU A 99 -5.41 -22.03 -3.48
CA GLU A 99 -5.61 -23.09 -4.48
C GLU A 99 -4.34 -23.86 -4.92
N ASN A 100 -3.89 -23.64 -6.19
CA ASN A 100 -2.75 -24.34 -6.79
C ASN A 100 -1.40 -23.67 -6.48
N ALA A 101 -1.39 -22.37 -6.18
CA ALA A 101 -0.17 -21.62 -5.86
C ALA A 101 -0.49 -20.45 -4.91
N PRO A 102 0.44 -20.11 -3.99
CA PRO A 102 0.25 -19.01 -3.07
C PRO A 102 -0.02 -17.67 -3.75
N ARG A 103 -0.54 -16.71 -2.98
CA ARG A 103 -0.70 -15.31 -3.36
C ARG A 103 0.19 -14.41 -2.51
N ASN A 104 0.55 -13.26 -3.07
CA ASN A 104 1.09 -12.13 -2.34
C ASN A 104 -0.09 -11.24 -1.95
N SER A 105 -0.46 -11.26 -0.66
CA SER A 105 -1.74 -10.71 -0.22
C SER A 105 -1.61 -9.68 0.89
N PHE A 106 -2.57 -8.77 0.93
CA PHE A 106 -2.74 -7.71 1.89
C PHE A 106 -4.14 -7.77 2.49
N ILE A 107 -4.23 -7.74 3.83
CA ILE A 107 -5.48 -7.65 4.57
C ILE A 107 -5.51 -6.32 5.32
N LEU A 108 -6.62 -5.61 5.21
CA LEU A 108 -6.90 -4.42 6.00
C LEU A 108 -7.96 -4.76 7.06
N PHE A 109 -7.60 -4.63 8.33
CA PHE A 109 -8.53 -4.63 9.45
C PHE A 109 -8.86 -3.19 9.84
N ASP A 110 -10.12 -2.93 10.14
CA ASP A 110 -10.52 -1.65 10.72
C ASP A 110 -10.24 -1.61 12.24
N ARG A 111 -10.49 -0.48 12.85
CA ARG A 111 -10.28 -0.27 14.29
C ARG A 111 -11.21 -1.08 15.21
N PHE A 112 -12.16 -1.83 14.65
CA PHE A 112 -13.04 -2.74 15.38
C PHE A 112 -12.58 -4.19 15.23
N GLY A 113 -11.52 -4.43 14.43
CA GLY A 113 -10.98 -5.75 14.14
C GLY A 113 -11.71 -6.48 13.01
N GLU A 114 -12.59 -5.80 12.28
CA GLU A 114 -13.31 -6.38 11.16
C GLU A 114 -12.46 -6.29 9.88
N GLN A 115 -12.34 -7.40 9.16
CA GLN A 115 -11.66 -7.45 7.88
C GLN A 115 -12.44 -6.65 6.84
N GLN A 116 -11.83 -5.62 6.28
CA GLN A 116 -12.43 -4.74 5.29
C GLN A 116 -12.28 -5.27 3.87
N PHE A 117 -11.12 -5.80 3.53
CA PHE A 117 -10.86 -6.56 2.31
C PHE A 117 -9.62 -7.44 2.47
N LEU A 118 -9.53 -8.45 1.59
CA LEU A 118 -8.31 -9.16 1.25
C LEU A 118 -7.99 -8.83 -0.20
N TYR A 119 -6.79 -8.31 -0.45
CA TYR A 119 -6.30 -7.93 -1.76
C TYR A 119 -5.10 -8.80 -2.12
N ALA A 120 -5.12 -9.48 -3.25
CA ALA A 120 -3.96 -10.14 -3.81
C ALA A 120 -3.32 -9.26 -4.89
N LYS A 121 -1.99 -9.21 -4.94
CA LYS A 121 -1.20 -8.46 -5.92
C LYS A 121 -1.62 -8.83 -7.35
N VAL A 122 -2.10 -7.85 -8.10
CA VAL A 122 -2.58 -8.05 -9.47
C VAL A 122 -1.40 -8.22 -10.44
N HIS A 123 -0.37 -7.38 -10.29
CA HIS A 123 0.82 -7.45 -11.13
C HIS A 123 1.96 -8.13 -10.36
N THR A 124 2.00 -9.46 -10.44
CA THR A 124 3.13 -10.24 -9.92
C THR A 124 4.38 -10.00 -10.76
N CYS A 125 5.56 -10.10 -10.13
CA CYS A 125 6.85 -9.99 -10.85
C CYS A 125 7.14 -11.30 -11.62
N ASP A 126 6.33 -11.60 -12.63
CA ASP A 126 6.35 -12.85 -13.41
C ASP A 126 7.65 -13.09 -14.17
N PHE A 127 8.43 -12.03 -14.37
CA PHE A 127 9.79 -12.11 -14.92
C PHE A 127 10.82 -12.63 -13.89
N SER A 128 10.41 -12.93 -12.66
CA SER A 128 11.25 -13.37 -11.56
C SER A 128 10.56 -14.48 -10.76
N VAL A 129 10.92 -14.62 -9.48
CA VAL A 129 10.44 -15.67 -8.57
C VAL A 129 8.92 -15.67 -8.38
N GLU A 130 8.27 -14.51 -8.45
CA GLU A 130 6.81 -14.38 -8.31
C GLU A 130 6.01 -15.00 -9.48
N GLN A 131 6.65 -15.48 -10.57
CA GLN A 131 5.98 -16.33 -11.56
C GLN A 131 5.35 -17.59 -10.95
N ASN A 132 5.76 -17.95 -9.74
CA ASN A 132 5.24 -19.07 -8.97
C ASN A 132 4.04 -18.72 -8.07
N LEU A 133 3.57 -17.48 -8.12
CA LEU A 133 2.40 -16.99 -7.38
C LEU A 133 1.17 -16.91 -8.29
N THR A 134 0.00 -16.98 -7.68
CA THR A 134 -1.26 -16.70 -8.36
C THR A 134 -1.55 -15.20 -8.27
N PRO A 135 -1.69 -14.47 -9.39
CA PRO A 135 -2.03 -13.04 -9.36
C PRO A 135 -3.45 -12.79 -8.85
N GLY A 136 -3.69 -11.57 -8.35
CA GLY A 136 -5.02 -11.07 -8.03
C GLY A 136 -5.83 -10.72 -9.27
N GLU A 137 -7.16 -10.55 -9.10
CA GLU A 137 -8.08 -10.34 -10.22
C GLU A 137 -8.66 -8.92 -10.27
N ASP A 138 -8.66 -8.16 -9.16
CA ASP A 138 -9.30 -6.84 -9.09
C ASP A 138 -8.63 -5.95 -8.03
N PHE A 139 -8.94 -4.66 -8.08
CA PHE A 139 -8.56 -3.65 -7.10
C PHE A 139 -9.77 -3.30 -6.21
N TYR A 140 -9.57 -3.21 -4.90
CA TYR A 140 -10.64 -2.99 -3.92
C TYR A 140 -10.51 -1.64 -3.24
N VAL A 141 -11.65 -1.02 -2.95
CA VAL A 141 -11.77 0.19 -2.13
C VAL A 141 -12.86 -0.03 -1.10
N THR A 142 -12.55 0.27 0.15
CA THR A 142 -13.50 0.21 1.27
C THR A 142 -13.65 1.57 1.96
N ALA A 143 -14.75 1.74 2.68
CA ALA A 143 -14.98 2.86 3.58
C ALA A 143 -14.45 2.50 4.97
N LEU A 144 -13.22 2.91 5.28
CA LEU A 144 -12.56 2.63 6.55
C LEU A 144 -13.04 3.62 7.62
N ASN A 145 -13.56 3.11 8.72
CA ASN A 145 -13.91 3.93 9.88
C ASN A 145 -12.65 4.30 10.67
N THR A 146 -12.39 5.59 10.85
CA THR A 146 -11.26 6.12 11.61
C THR A 146 -11.71 7.10 12.70
N ALA A 147 -10.79 7.54 13.56
CA ALA A 147 -11.09 8.59 14.53
C ALA A 147 -11.45 9.92 13.85
N CYS A 148 -10.97 10.15 12.62
CA CYS A 148 -11.26 11.34 11.81
C CYS A 148 -12.50 11.20 10.90
N GLY A 149 -13.32 10.18 11.14
CA GLY A 149 -14.45 9.83 10.30
C GLY A 149 -14.12 8.77 9.26
N GLU A 150 -14.98 8.61 8.27
CA GLU A 150 -14.81 7.64 7.19
C GLU A 150 -13.81 8.14 6.15
N VAL A 151 -12.91 7.25 5.73
CA VAL A 151 -11.98 7.47 4.62
C VAL A 151 -12.04 6.30 3.64
N LYS A 152 -12.10 6.58 2.33
CA LYS A 152 -12.07 5.54 1.31
C LYS A 152 -10.64 5.09 1.03
N VAL A 153 -10.35 3.84 1.40
CA VAL A 153 -9.00 3.27 1.34
C VAL A 153 -8.97 2.14 0.31
N GLY A 154 -7.97 2.19 -0.57
CA GLY A 154 -7.62 1.10 -1.48
C GLY A 154 -6.20 0.60 -1.23
N ALA A 155 -5.79 -0.46 -1.94
CA ALA A 155 -4.44 -1.01 -1.85
C ALA A 155 -3.84 -1.33 -3.22
N MET A 156 -2.52 -1.23 -3.29
CA MET A 156 -1.64 -1.79 -4.31
C MET A 156 -0.51 -2.51 -3.59
N ILE A 157 0.13 -3.50 -4.22
CA ILE A 157 1.33 -4.12 -3.65
C ILE A 157 2.50 -3.93 -4.62
N CYS A 158 3.55 -3.25 -4.14
CA CYS A 158 4.85 -3.13 -4.79
C CYS A 158 4.75 -2.86 -6.31
N PHE A 159 4.93 -3.88 -7.15
CA PHE A 159 4.97 -3.77 -8.62
C PHE A 159 3.66 -3.22 -9.24
N ASP A 160 2.52 -3.32 -8.56
CA ASP A 160 1.27 -2.69 -9.02
C ASP A 160 1.43 -1.19 -9.28
N ARG A 161 2.29 -0.48 -8.53
CA ARG A 161 2.51 0.96 -8.70
C ARG A 161 3.20 1.33 -10.02
N GLU A 162 3.92 0.36 -10.65
CA GLU A 162 4.59 0.60 -11.93
C GLU A 162 3.56 0.89 -13.05
N PHE A 163 2.34 0.38 -12.89
CA PHE A 163 1.23 0.54 -13.83
C PHE A 163 0.32 1.70 -13.40
N PRO A 164 0.24 2.80 -14.19
CA PRO A 164 -0.62 3.93 -13.85
C PRO A 164 -2.09 3.57 -13.74
N GLU A 165 -2.53 2.54 -14.40
CA GLU A 165 -3.90 2.00 -14.39
C GLU A 165 -4.32 1.58 -12.98
N SER A 166 -3.42 0.99 -12.20
CA SER A 166 -3.70 0.52 -10.83
C SER A 166 -4.22 1.64 -9.94
N ALA A 167 -3.46 2.72 -9.82
CA ALA A 167 -3.86 3.89 -9.03
C ALA A 167 -5.08 4.60 -9.65
N ARG A 168 -5.19 4.60 -10.99
CA ARG A 168 -6.32 5.20 -11.72
C ARG A 168 -7.62 4.45 -11.45
N VAL A 169 -7.61 3.12 -11.46
CA VAL A 169 -8.78 2.31 -11.12
C VAL A 169 -9.21 2.55 -9.68
N LEU A 170 -8.27 2.58 -8.74
CA LEU A 170 -8.56 2.86 -7.34
C LEU A 170 -9.17 4.25 -7.14
N MET A 171 -8.63 5.28 -7.81
CA MET A 171 -9.22 6.62 -7.78
C MET A 171 -10.63 6.64 -8.35
N LEU A 172 -10.89 5.94 -9.46
CA LEU A 172 -12.22 5.84 -10.06
C LEU A 172 -13.21 5.09 -9.18
N LYS A 173 -12.74 4.10 -8.39
CA LYS A 173 -13.53 3.44 -7.33
C LYS A 173 -13.72 4.35 -6.09
N GLY A 174 -13.11 5.54 -6.07
CA GLY A 174 -13.31 6.58 -5.07
C GLY A 174 -12.25 6.64 -3.97
N ALA A 175 -11.13 5.92 -4.07
CA ALA A 175 -10.06 5.95 -3.08
C ALA A 175 -9.60 7.39 -2.77
N GLU A 176 -9.46 7.70 -1.50
CA GLU A 176 -8.86 8.93 -0.97
C GLU A 176 -7.43 8.66 -0.49
N LEU A 177 -7.18 7.43 -0.05
CA LEU A 177 -5.88 6.92 0.37
C LEU A 177 -5.63 5.55 -0.29
N ILE A 178 -4.43 5.35 -0.80
CA ILE A 178 -3.95 4.06 -1.31
C ILE A 178 -2.78 3.61 -0.42
N LEU A 179 -2.90 2.43 0.18
CA LEU A 179 -1.86 1.79 0.97
C LEU A 179 -1.02 0.89 0.06
N VAL A 180 0.31 1.01 0.15
CA VAL A 180 1.24 0.31 -0.76
C VAL A 180 2.33 -0.42 0.04
N PRO A 181 2.07 -1.65 0.50
CA PRO A 181 3.14 -2.54 0.96
C PRO A 181 4.19 -2.75 -0.13
N ASN A 182 5.47 -2.76 0.24
CA ASN A 182 6.57 -2.78 -0.72
C ASN A 182 7.77 -3.57 -0.21
N ALA A 183 8.53 -4.17 -1.14
CA ALA A 183 9.80 -4.85 -0.88
C ALA A 183 10.71 -4.71 -2.11
N CYS A 184 11.33 -3.54 -2.27
CA CYS A 184 12.29 -3.30 -3.35
C CYS A 184 13.12 -2.04 -3.07
N PRO A 185 14.19 -1.77 -3.85
CA PRO A 185 14.90 -0.50 -3.77
C PRO A 185 13.98 0.66 -4.16
N MET A 186 13.79 1.63 -3.27
CA MET A 186 13.04 2.86 -3.52
C MET A 186 14.01 3.93 -4.03
N GLU A 187 14.22 3.97 -5.33
CA GLU A 187 15.09 4.92 -6.01
C GLU A 187 14.27 6.04 -6.68
N ILE A 188 14.95 6.99 -7.32
CA ILE A 188 14.32 8.23 -7.80
C ILE A 188 13.13 8.01 -8.74
N ASN A 189 13.19 6.99 -9.61
CA ASN A 189 12.09 6.74 -10.57
C ASN A 189 10.84 6.21 -9.85
N ARG A 190 11.01 5.26 -8.92
CA ARG A 190 9.91 4.68 -8.12
C ARG A 190 9.27 5.70 -7.18
N LEU A 191 10.09 6.55 -6.53
CA LEU A 191 9.57 7.67 -5.74
C LEU A 191 8.83 8.69 -6.63
N SER A 192 9.35 8.94 -7.85
CA SER A 192 8.69 9.82 -8.82
C SER A 192 7.39 9.23 -9.35
N GLN A 193 7.32 7.92 -9.55
CA GLN A 193 6.05 7.24 -9.90
C GLN A 193 5.00 7.45 -8.81
N LEU A 194 5.32 7.22 -7.54
CA LEU A 194 4.38 7.43 -6.43
C LEU A 194 3.91 8.88 -6.36
N ARG A 195 4.84 9.84 -6.51
CA ARG A 195 4.52 11.28 -6.60
C ARG A 195 3.57 11.58 -7.76
N ALA A 196 3.85 11.02 -8.95
CA ALA A 196 2.99 11.19 -10.12
C ALA A 196 1.60 10.56 -9.90
N ARG A 197 1.53 9.33 -9.34
CA ARG A 197 0.25 8.67 -9.04
C ARG A 197 -0.58 9.48 -8.03
N ALA A 198 0.04 10.04 -6.99
CA ALA A 198 -0.65 10.90 -6.04
C ALA A 198 -1.17 12.19 -6.71
N TYR A 199 -0.32 12.85 -7.49
CA TYR A 199 -0.64 14.10 -8.19
C TYR A 199 -1.76 13.94 -9.22
N GLU A 200 -1.61 13.02 -10.18
CA GLU A 200 -2.53 12.86 -11.31
C GLU A 200 -3.91 12.31 -10.90
N ASN A 201 -4.00 11.65 -9.74
CA ASN A 201 -5.23 11.09 -9.19
C ASN A 201 -5.82 11.94 -8.07
N MET A 202 -5.12 12.96 -7.57
CA MET A 202 -5.49 13.71 -6.37
C MET A 202 -5.86 12.76 -5.22
N THR A 203 -4.98 11.80 -4.95
CA THR A 203 -5.20 10.71 -3.99
C THR A 203 -3.95 10.58 -3.13
N ALA A 204 -4.12 10.47 -1.81
CA ALA A 204 -3.00 10.20 -0.94
C ALA A 204 -2.46 8.78 -1.17
N ILE A 205 -1.13 8.62 -1.12
CA ILE A 205 -0.46 7.32 -1.26
C ILE A 205 0.52 7.15 -0.12
N ALA A 206 0.41 6.04 0.62
CA ALA A 206 1.30 5.68 1.73
C ALA A 206 2.00 4.36 1.41
N THR A 207 3.32 4.40 1.26
CA THR A 207 4.14 3.23 0.91
C THR A 207 5.00 2.83 2.09
N CYS A 208 4.95 1.55 2.47
CA CYS A 208 5.78 0.97 3.52
C CYS A 208 6.74 -0.05 2.93
N ASN A 209 8.05 0.18 3.09
CA ASN A 209 9.13 -0.65 2.58
C ASN A 209 9.95 -1.25 3.72
N TYR A 210 10.79 -2.24 3.41
CA TYR A 210 11.79 -2.76 4.33
C TYR A 210 12.98 -1.82 4.46
N PRO A 211 13.67 -1.79 5.64
CA PRO A 211 14.88 -1.00 5.84
C PRO A 211 16.07 -1.51 5.01
N GLU A 212 17.13 -0.71 4.92
CA GLU A 212 18.36 -1.01 4.17
C GLU A 212 19.13 -2.26 4.64
N THR A 213 18.79 -2.78 5.82
CA THR A 213 19.37 -4.02 6.35
C THR A 213 18.78 -5.28 5.70
N VAL A 214 17.70 -5.13 4.95
CA VAL A 214 17.06 -6.23 4.18
C VAL A 214 17.61 -6.22 2.75
N PRO A 215 18.05 -7.36 2.20
CA PRO A 215 18.55 -7.43 0.83
C PRO A 215 17.58 -6.83 -0.18
N ASP A 216 18.11 -6.13 -1.17
CA ASP A 216 17.35 -5.44 -2.23
C ASP A 216 16.32 -4.40 -1.73
N CYS A 217 16.46 -3.94 -0.49
CA CYS A 217 15.67 -2.85 0.08
C CYS A 217 16.60 -1.72 0.57
N ASN A 218 16.07 -0.51 0.67
CA ASN A 218 16.84 0.67 1.08
C ASN A 218 16.03 1.64 1.94
N GLY A 219 14.96 1.16 2.58
CA GLY A 219 14.01 2.05 3.25
C GLY A 219 13.19 2.85 2.25
N GLY A 220 13.09 4.16 2.44
CA GLY A 220 12.37 5.05 1.53
C GLY A 220 10.85 4.91 1.62
N SER A 221 10.32 4.36 2.72
CA SER A 221 8.89 4.44 3.01
C SER A 221 8.42 5.88 2.90
N SER A 222 7.28 6.13 2.25
CA SER A 222 6.91 7.50 1.91
C SER A 222 5.40 7.72 1.92
N VAL A 223 5.01 8.98 2.14
CA VAL A 223 3.61 9.41 2.03
C VAL A 223 3.55 10.66 1.15
N PHE A 224 2.67 10.58 0.16
CA PHE A 224 2.29 11.68 -0.74
C PHE A 224 0.83 12.00 -0.49
N ASP A 225 0.48 13.26 -0.23
CA ASP A 225 -0.90 13.65 0.11
C ASP A 225 -1.79 13.97 -1.11
N GLY A 226 -1.22 14.02 -2.30
CA GLY A 226 -1.94 14.28 -3.55
C GLY A 226 -2.42 15.73 -3.73
N VAL A 227 -2.06 16.66 -2.84
CA VAL A 227 -2.46 18.08 -2.88
C VAL A 227 -1.30 18.92 -3.41
N ALA A 228 -1.35 19.36 -4.66
CA ALA A 228 -0.28 20.12 -5.29
C ALA A 228 -0.51 21.65 -5.28
N TYR A 229 -1.74 22.10 -5.41
CA TYR A 229 -2.05 23.53 -5.47
C TYR A 229 -2.88 23.96 -4.26
N LEU A 230 -2.35 24.94 -3.55
CA LEU A 230 -3.03 25.56 -2.40
C LEU A 230 -3.34 27.03 -2.73
N PRO A 231 -4.49 27.57 -2.29
CA PRO A 231 -4.89 28.94 -2.63
C PRO A 231 -3.90 30.02 -2.19
N GLU A 232 -3.13 29.73 -1.15
CA GLU A 232 -2.11 30.62 -0.58
C GLU A 232 -0.74 30.55 -1.26
N LEU A 233 -0.53 29.58 -2.17
CA LEU A 233 0.72 29.40 -2.89
C LEU A 233 0.61 29.90 -4.33
N GLU A 234 1.64 30.61 -4.80
CA GLU A 234 1.74 31.07 -6.18
C GLU A 234 1.98 29.90 -7.15
N ASN A 235 2.72 28.88 -6.72
CA ASN A 235 3.11 27.73 -7.53
C ASN A 235 2.68 26.42 -6.83
N SER A 236 2.75 25.32 -7.57
CA SER A 236 2.54 23.99 -7.00
C SER A 236 3.63 23.65 -5.98
N ARG A 237 3.27 22.87 -4.97
CA ARG A 237 4.19 22.29 -4.01
C ARG A 237 4.46 20.82 -4.29
N ASP A 238 5.49 20.26 -3.68
CA ASP A 238 5.69 18.81 -3.64
C ASP A 238 4.57 18.17 -2.80
N THR A 239 3.98 17.09 -3.30
CA THR A 239 2.97 16.30 -2.59
C THR A 239 3.59 15.34 -1.57
N CYS A 240 4.93 15.19 -1.54
CA CYS A 240 5.63 14.37 -0.56
C CYS A 240 5.59 15.04 0.82
N ILE A 241 4.93 14.40 1.77
CA ILE A 241 4.85 14.88 3.16
C ILE A 241 5.72 14.06 4.13
N LEU A 242 6.14 12.88 3.69
CA LEU A 242 7.08 12.02 4.41
C LEU A 242 7.90 11.20 3.43
N GLN A 243 9.20 11.15 3.63
CA GLN A 243 10.11 10.17 3.04
C GLN A 243 11.08 9.71 4.12
N ALA A 244 11.04 8.42 4.46
CA ALA A 244 11.92 7.79 5.43
C ALA A 244 13.34 7.65 4.86
N ASP A 245 14.32 7.59 5.75
CA ASP A 245 15.68 7.14 5.43
C ASP A 245 15.75 5.61 5.33
N GLY A 246 16.97 5.04 5.32
CA GLY A 246 17.19 3.59 5.24
C GLY A 246 16.99 2.84 6.55
N GLN A 247 16.84 3.53 7.69
CA GLN A 247 16.88 2.92 9.01
C GLN A 247 15.57 2.21 9.38
N GLU A 248 15.68 1.21 10.25
CA GLU A 248 14.51 0.56 10.84
C GLU A 248 13.78 1.53 11.78
N GLY A 249 12.46 1.66 11.64
CA GLY A 249 11.70 2.56 12.49
C GLY A 249 10.19 2.57 12.22
N ILE A 250 9.48 3.37 13.02
CA ILE A 250 8.09 3.74 12.79
C ILE A 250 8.08 5.17 12.28
N TYR A 251 7.69 5.37 11.04
CA TYR A 251 7.59 6.68 10.41
C TYR A 251 6.14 7.15 10.38
N MET A 252 5.88 8.31 11.00
CA MET A 252 4.52 8.84 11.18
C MET A 252 4.25 9.95 10.18
N ALA A 253 3.14 9.84 9.46
CA ALA A 253 2.62 10.92 8.61
C ALA A 253 1.22 11.35 9.06
N GLU A 254 0.89 12.62 8.83
CA GLU A 254 -0.43 13.18 9.09
C GLU A 254 -1.04 13.66 7.77
N LEU A 255 -2.25 13.16 7.46
CA LEU A 255 -3.01 13.56 6.28
C LEU A 255 -4.18 14.46 6.68
N ASP A 256 -4.24 15.65 6.09
CA ASP A 256 -5.42 16.52 6.15
C ASP A 256 -6.44 16.07 5.09
N LEU A 257 -7.38 15.22 5.52
CA LEU A 257 -8.43 14.70 4.63
C LEU A 257 -9.40 15.78 4.17
N GLU A 258 -9.64 16.81 4.98
CA GLU A 258 -10.50 17.92 4.59
C GLU A 258 -9.85 18.75 3.47
N GLN A 259 -8.55 19.03 3.60
CA GLN A 259 -7.79 19.70 2.56
C GLN A 259 -7.80 18.90 1.25
N LEU A 260 -7.53 17.57 1.31
CA LEU A 260 -7.57 16.69 0.14
C LEU A 260 -8.96 16.70 -0.52
N ARG A 261 -10.05 16.59 0.27
CA ARG A 261 -11.43 16.60 -0.22
C ARG A 261 -11.80 17.92 -0.88
N ASN A 262 -11.39 19.03 -0.27
CA ASN A 262 -11.60 20.37 -0.82
C ASN A 262 -10.79 20.60 -2.10
N TYR A 263 -9.54 20.10 -2.15
CA TYR A 263 -8.70 20.10 -3.34
C TYR A 263 -9.37 19.34 -4.49
N ARG A 264 -9.83 18.11 -4.27
CA ARG A 264 -10.51 17.28 -5.27
C ARG A 264 -11.78 17.90 -5.85
N LYS A 265 -12.48 18.73 -5.08
CA LYS A 265 -13.72 19.41 -5.55
C LYS A 265 -13.45 20.56 -6.51
N ARG A 266 -12.30 21.22 -6.42
CA ARG A 266 -12.01 22.44 -7.20
C ARG A 266 -11.04 22.20 -8.36
N GLU A 267 -10.19 21.18 -8.26
CA GLU A 267 -9.13 20.96 -9.24
C GLU A 267 -9.58 20.16 -10.46
N VAL A 268 -8.77 20.27 -11.51
CA VAL A 268 -9.10 19.78 -12.87
C VAL A 268 -8.57 18.37 -13.15
N HIS A 269 -7.72 17.83 -12.28
CA HIS A 269 -7.13 16.51 -12.43
C HIS A 269 -8.11 15.36 -12.09
N GLY A 270 -7.61 14.16 -11.99
CA GLY A 270 -8.42 12.99 -11.65
C GLY A 270 -9.40 12.62 -12.76
N ASN A 271 -10.69 12.71 -12.50
CA ASN A 271 -11.73 12.24 -13.42
C ASN A 271 -12.48 13.35 -14.20
N ALA A 272 -12.32 14.64 -13.78
CA ALA A 272 -13.19 15.73 -14.25
C ALA A 272 -13.18 15.94 -15.77
N TYR A 273 -12.00 15.90 -16.40
CA TYR A 273 -11.84 16.19 -17.84
C TYR A 273 -11.33 14.99 -18.65
N ARG A 274 -11.47 13.78 -18.12
CA ARG A 274 -11.10 12.57 -18.85
C ARG A 274 -12.01 12.35 -20.08
N HIS A 275 -11.44 11.77 -21.13
CA HIS A 275 -12.14 11.36 -22.33
C HIS A 275 -12.12 9.84 -22.53
N PRO A 276 -12.83 9.03 -21.68
CA PRO A 276 -12.71 7.55 -21.66
C PRO A 276 -12.92 6.90 -23.03
N LYS A 277 -13.83 7.46 -23.85
CA LYS A 277 -14.09 6.96 -25.22
C LYS A 277 -12.87 7.01 -26.16
N LYS A 278 -11.79 7.71 -25.76
CA LYS A 278 -10.53 7.81 -26.53
C LYS A 278 -9.45 6.84 -26.03
N TYR A 279 -9.72 6.07 -24.97
CA TYR A 279 -8.73 5.24 -24.27
C TYR A 279 -8.95 3.74 -24.52
N SER A 280 -9.61 3.35 -25.63
CA SER A 280 -9.89 1.93 -25.92
C SER A 280 -8.62 1.06 -26.01
N LEU A 281 -7.51 1.63 -26.42
CA LEU A 281 -6.23 0.93 -26.48
C LEU A 281 -5.71 0.48 -25.08
N LEU A 282 -6.12 1.14 -24.00
CA LEU A 282 -5.74 0.72 -22.64
C LEU A 282 -6.40 -0.60 -22.20
N THR A 283 -7.44 -1.03 -22.90
CA THR A 283 -8.16 -2.29 -22.63
C THR A 283 -7.96 -3.31 -23.74
N ASP A 284 -7.12 -3.00 -24.74
CA ASP A 284 -6.76 -3.92 -25.79
C ASP A 284 -5.77 -4.97 -25.23
N THR A 285 -6.07 -6.23 -25.41
CA THR A 285 -5.21 -7.34 -24.95
C THR A 285 -4.07 -7.66 -25.90
N LYS A 286 -4.02 -7.00 -27.08
CA LYS A 286 -3.00 -7.25 -28.09
C LYS A 286 -1.67 -6.57 -27.71
N ILE A 287 -0.68 -7.39 -27.40
CA ILE A 287 0.69 -6.94 -27.17
C ILE A 287 1.37 -6.72 -28.54
N GLN A 288 2.09 -5.61 -28.70
CA GLN A 288 2.78 -5.22 -29.92
C GLN A 288 4.27 -5.04 -29.70
N GLU A 289 5.06 -5.22 -30.77
CA GLU A 289 6.49 -4.89 -30.75
C GLU A 289 6.73 -3.44 -30.29
N PRO A 290 7.81 -3.15 -29.54
CA PRO A 290 8.90 -4.07 -29.12
C PRO A 290 8.64 -4.80 -27.79
N PHE A 291 7.39 -4.81 -27.27
CA PHE A 291 7.05 -5.33 -25.94
C PHE A 291 6.69 -6.81 -25.89
N VAL A 292 6.76 -7.49 -27.03
CA VAL A 292 6.57 -8.94 -27.08
C VAL A 292 7.71 -9.65 -26.35
N ARG A 293 7.36 -10.55 -25.41
CA ARG A 293 8.31 -11.36 -24.64
C ARG A 293 8.20 -12.82 -25.02
N SER A 294 9.32 -13.55 -24.92
CA SER A 294 9.36 -14.98 -25.25
C SER A 294 8.51 -15.84 -24.31
N ASP A 295 8.24 -15.36 -23.09
CA ASP A 295 7.39 -16.00 -22.10
C ASP A 295 5.90 -15.66 -22.26
N TYR A 296 5.56 -14.77 -23.18
CA TYR A 296 4.18 -14.35 -23.50
C TYR A 296 3.38 -13.79 -22.31
N ARG A 297 4.05 -13.10 -21.38
CA ARG A 297 3.41 -12.51 -20.21
C ARG A 297 3.50 -11.00 -20.19
#